data_a0f4d60b31219a21ce67b071f7c1bf21
#
_entry.id   a0f4d60b31219a21ce67b071f7c1bf21
#
_cell.length_a   1.000
_cell.length_b   1.000
_cell.length_c   1.000
_cell.angle_alpha   90.00
_cell.angle_beta   90.00
_cell.angle_gamma   90.00
#
_symmetry.space_group_name_H-M   'P 1'
#
loop_
_entity.id
_entity.type
_entity.pdbx_description
1 polymer ?
#
loop_
_entity_poly.entity_id
_entity_poly.type
_entity_poly.pdbx_seq_one_letter_code
_entity_poly.pdbx_strand_id
1 'polypeptide(L)'
;RLGVTRYWTFKENPLECVYKPTKQRILFRGFDDVLQLTSITVEKGVLCWIWLEECFEIEDEADFQTLDESIRGEMPEGYFKQITLTFNPWVNSHWTKRRFFDNTDPDAFTLTTTYKCNEWLDDADRKLIENLSVSDPERYKVVGLGEYGIPGGAFFDEFRRDIHVCKPFPIPKDWRRYVSID
;
A
#
# COMPACT_ATOMS: atom_id res chain seq x y z
N ARG A 1 20.08 18.02 7.10
CA ARG A 1 19.95 18.45 5.69
C ARG A 1 21.15 17.90 4.91
N LEU A 2 20.89 17.21 3.80
CA LEU A 2 21.92 16.52 3.01
C LEU A 2 22.87 17.48 2.25
N GLY A 3 22.57 18.78 2.16
CA GLY A 3 23.40 19.78 1.46
C GLY A 3 23.50 19.60 -0.06
N VAL A 4 22.59 18.82 -0.67
CA VAL A 4 22.64 18.43 -2.08
C VAL A 4 21.83 19.32 -3.02
N THR A 5 21.12 20.31 -2.49
CA THR A 5 20.20 21.19 -3.27
C THR A 5 20.87 21.84 -4.48
N ARG A 6 22.15 22.17 -4.39
CA ARG A 6 22.95 22.76 -5.49
C ARG A 6 23.01 21.90 -6.75
N TYR A 7 22.81 20.59 -6.60
CA TYR A 7 22.87 19.63 -7.72
C TYR A 7 21.51 19.41 -8.39
N TRP A 8 20.44 19.98 -7.83
CA TRP A 8 19.08 19.75 -8.30
C TRP A 8 18.44 21.03 -8.85
N THR A 9 17.57 20.87 -9.81
CA THR A 9 16.59 21.87 -10.23
C THR A 9 15.22 21.37 -9.87
N PHE A 10 14.39 22.22 -9.31
CA PHE A 10 13.03 21.91 -8.88
C PHE A 10 12.05 22.67 -9.77
N LYS A 11 10.99 22.02 -10.21
CA LYS A 11 9.87 22.63 -10.90
C LYS A 11 8.59 22.33 -10.11
N GLU A 12 7.69 23.30 -10.04
CA GLU A 12 6.43 23.20 -9.33
C GLU A 12 5.28 22.71 -10.24
N ASN A 13 5.32 23.04 -11.52
CA ASN A 13 4.31 22.63 -12.48
C ASN A 13 4.93 22.24 -13.85
N PRO A 14 4.90 20.97 -14.24
CA PRO A 14 4.61 19.80 -13.40
C PRO A 14 5.65 19.63 -12.28
N LEU A 15 5.22 19.07 -11.14
CA LEU A 15 6.11 18.84 -10.01
C LEU A 15 7.18 17.81 -10.39
N GLU A 16 8.44 18.24 -10.41
CA GLU A 16 9.57 17.38 -10.74
C GLU A 16 10.90 17.90 -10.17
N CYS A 17 11.83 16.97 -9.94
CA CYS A 17 13.21 17.27 -9.61
C CYS A 17 14.13 16.76 -10.71
N VAL A 18 15.09 17.56 -11.11
CA VAL A 18 16.08 17.20 -12.14
C VAL A 18 17.48 17.26 -11.55
N TYR A 19 18.18 16.14 -11.57
CA TYR A 19 19.58 16.07 -11.17
C TYR A 19 20.47 16.66 -12.29
N LYS A 20 21.12 17.78 -12.01
CA LYS A 20 21.84 18.58 -13.01
C LYS A 20 22.94 17.82 -13.75
N PRO A 21 23.80 17.01 -13.07
CA PRO A 21 24.93 16.34 -13.73
C PRO A 21 24.49 15.32 -14.79
N THR A 22 23.54 14.46 -14.49
CA THR A 22 23.13 13.34 -15.36
C THR A 22 21.78 13.54 -16.05
N LYS A 23 21.04 14.61 -15.67
CA LYS A 23 19.68 14.90 -16.15
C LYS A 23 18.62 13.85 -15.76
N GLN A 24 18.94 13.00 -14.81
CA GLN A 24 17.93 12.10 -14.22
C GLN A 24 16.81 12.91 -13.58
N ARG A 25 15.60 12.38 -13.63
CA ARG A 25 14.39 13.08 -13.19
C ARG A 25 13.62 12.25 -12.17
N ILE A 26 13.08 12.94 -11.19
CA ILE A 26 12.08 12.41 -10.28
C ILE A 26 10.77 13.13 -10.61
N LEU A 27 9.75 12.40 -11.00
CA LEU A 27 8.43 12.90 -11.36
C LEU A 27 7.47 12.60 -10.21
N PHE A 28 6.74 13.60 -9.74
CA PHE A 28 5.72 13.43 -8.71
C PHE A 28 4.35 13.47 -9.38
N ARG A 29 3.53 12.47 -9.11
CA ARG A 29 2.19 12.34 -9.69
C ARG A 29 1.24 11.78 -8.64
N GLY A 30 -0.03 12.24 -8.67
CA GLY A 30 -1.11 11.58 -7.95
C GLY A 30 -1.51 10.28 -8.65
N PHE A 31 -2.16 9.41 -7.93
CA PHE A 31 -2.70 8.15 -8.44
C PHE A 31 -4.22 8.25 -8.71
N ASP A 32 -4.73 9.47 -8.97
CA ASP A 32 -6.16 9.74 -9.18
C ASP A 32 -6.68 9.17 -10.52
N ASP A 33 -5.79 9.02 -11.50
CA ASP A 33 -6.10 8.45 -12.82
C ASP A 33 -4.90 7.62 -13.31
N VAL A 34 -5.00 6.32 -13.16
CA VAL A 34 -3.95 5.38 -13.56
C VAL A 34 -3.64 5.45 -15.07
N LEU A 35 -4.64 5.75 -15.91
CA LEU A 35 -4.43 5.87 -17.36
C LEU A 35 -3.58 7.09 -17.71
N GLN A 36 -3.65 8.17 -16.95
CA GLN A 36 -2.73 9.29 -17.10
C GLN A 36 -1.30 8.92 -16.74
N LEU A 37 -1.13 8.10 -15.69
CA LEU A 37 0.21 7.63 -15.30
C LEU A 37 0.83 6.74 -16.37
N THR A 38 0.05 5.88 -17.01
CA THR A 38 0.54 5.01 -18.10
C THR A 38 0.93 5.78 -19.36
N SER A 39 0.45 7.00 -19.52
CA SER A 39 0.78 7.89 -20.64
C SER A 39 2.06 8.72 -20.44
N ILE A 40 2.72 8.59 -19.29
CA ILE A 40 3.96 9.32 -19.03
C ILE A 40 5.04 8.86 -20.00
N THR A 41 5.45 9.77 -20.87
CA THR A 41 6.56 9.55 -21.78
C THR A 41 7.78 10.36 -21.35
N VAL A 42 8.95 9.75 -21.46
CA VAL A 42 10.23 10.42 -21.23
C VAL A 42 10.95 10.60 -22.56
N GLU A 43 11.43 11.79 -22.83
CA GLU A 43 12.15 12.08 -24.08
C GLU A 43 13.44 11.27 -24.21
N LYS A 44 14.11 10.99 -23.11
CA LYS A 44 15.32 10.19 -23.02
C LYS A 44 15.29 9.33 -21.78
N GLY A 45 15.73 8.07 -21.92
CA GLY A 45 15.80 7.11 -20.82
C GLY A 45 14.55 6.28 -20.71
N VAL A 46 14.42 5.63 -19.58
CA VAL A 46 13.34 4.70 -19.25
C VAL A 46 12.80 5.04 -17.85
N LEU A 47 11.50 4.95 -17.69
CA LEU A 47 10.90 4.97 -16.35
C LEU A 47 11.22 3.62 -15.70
N CYS A 48 12.03 3.63 -14.64
CA CYS A 48 12.60 2.40 -14.09
C CYS A 48 12.33 2.17 -12.61
N TRP A 49 12.19 3.25 -11.83
CA TRP A 49 11.89 3.16 -10.41
C TRP A 49 10.62 3.92 -10.10
N ILE A 50 9.68 3.21 -9.50
CA ILE A 50 8.43 3.80 -9.03
C ILE A 50 8.35 3.59 -7.52
N TRP A 51 7.96 4.63 -6.82
CA TRP A 51 7.62 4.57 -5.42
C TRP A 51 6.16 4.99 -5.23
N LEU A 52 5.35 4.05 -4.77
CA LEU A 52 3.96 4.28 -4.39
C LEU A 52 3.90 4.46 -2.88
N GLU A 53 3.84 5.71 -2.45
CA GLU A 53 3.64 6.07 -1.05
C GLU A 53 2.15 5.96 -0.73
N GLU A 54 1.84 5.48 0.48
CA GLU A 54 0.47 5.19 0.92
C GLU A 54 -0.29 4.26 -0.07
N CYS A 55 0.40 3.24 -0.58
CA CYS A 55 -0.13 2.32 -1.60
C CYS A 55 -1.45 1.64 -1.17
N PHE A 56 -1.77 1.67 0.11
CA PHE A 56 -3.04 1.15 0.63
C PHE A 56 -4.27 1.93 0.11
N GLU A 57 -4.10 3.16 -0.38
CA GLU A 57 -5.16 3.94 -1.03
C GLU A 57 -5.54 3.41 -2.42
N ILE A 58 -4.71 2.53 -3.01
CA ILE A 58 -5.03 1.85 -4.26
C ILE A 58 -5.91 0.63 -3.94
N GLU A 59 -7.23 0.82 -3.97
CA GLU A 59 -8.19 -0.20 -3.57
C GLU A 59 -8.26 -1.39 -4.54
N ASP A 60 -8.07 -1.13 -5.84
CA ASP A 60 -8.15 -2.15 -6.89
C ASP A 60 -6.75 -2.61 -7.34
N GLU A 61 -6.50 -3.92 -7.26
CA GLU A 61 -5.28 -4.54 -7.77
C GLU A 61 -5.10 -4.33 -9.27
N ALA A 62 -6.20 -4.17 -10.04
CA ALA A 62 -6.15 -3.94 -11.47
C ALA A 62 -5.47 -2.61 -11.83
N ASP A 63 -5.63 -1.58 -11.00
CA ASP A 63 -4.97 -0.30 -11.18
C ASP A 63 -3.46 -0.42 -10.99
N PHE A 64 -3.04 -1.16 -9.96
CA PHE A 64 -1.63 -1.49 -9.77
C PHE A 64 -1.06 -2.29 -10.94
N GLN A 65 -1.77 -3.31 -11.43
CA GLN A 65 -1.34 -4.12 -12.58
C GLN A 65 -1.22 -3.26 -13.85
N THR A 66 -2.17 -2.36 -14.08
CA THR A 66 -2.13 -1.43 -15.22
C THR A 66 -0.88 -0.54 -15.19
N LEU A 67 -0.50 -0.05 -14.01
CA LEU A 67 0.74 0.70 -13.84
C LEU A 67 1.97 -0.19 -14.09
N ASP A 68 2.03 -1.37 -13.50
CA ASP A 68 3.15 -2.31 -13.64
C ASP A 68 3.38 -2.68 -15.12
N GLU A 69 2.32 -3.01 -15.85
CA GLU A 69 2.37 -3.30 -17.28
C GLU A 69 2.82 -2.11 -18.14
N SER A 70 2.67 -0.88 -17.65
CA SER A 70 3.06 0.33 -18.37
C SER A 70 4.57 0.60 -18.33
N ILE A 71 5.30 0.02 -17.39
CA ILE A 71 6.74 0.25 -17.20
C ILE A 71 7.52 -0.54 -18.24
N ARG A 72 7.71 0.07 -19.41
CA ARG A 72 8.33 -0.56 -20.57
C ARG A 72 9.68 0.08 -20.90
N GLY A 73 10.42 -0.56 -21.77
CA GLY A 73 11.72 -0.12 -22.27
C GLY A 73 12.87 -1.00 -21.80
N GLU A 74 13.90 -1.04 -22.57
CA GLU A 74 15.12 -1.80 -22.29
C GLU A 74 16.00 -1.02 -21.31
N MET A 75 16.52 -1.71 -20.31
CA MET A 75 17.42 -1.13 -19.33
C MET A 75 18.88 -1.31 -19.78
N PRO A 76 19.75 -0.31 -19.55
CA PRO A 76 21.18 -0.50 -19.71
C PRO A 76 21.70 -1.62 -18.80
N GLU A 77 22.81 -2.22 -19.19
CA GLU A 77 23.47 -3.25 -18.38
C GLU A 77 23.78 -2.74 -16.96
N GLY A 78 23.48 -3.56 -15.96
CA GLY A 78 23.65 -3.23 -14.54
C GLY A 78 22.51 -2.41 -13.92
N TYR A 79 21.47 -2.08 -14.70
CA TYR A 79 20.27 -1.41 -14.18
C TYR A 79 19.07 -2.36 -14.20
N PHE A 80 18.08 -2.07 -13.35
CA PHE A 80 16.86 -2.87 -13.20
C PHE A 80 15.65 -1.97 -13.00
N LYS A 81 14.47 -2.52 -13.21
CA LYS A 81 13.20 -1.89 -12.89
C LYS A 81 12.73 -2.33 -11.51
N GLN A 82 12.12 -1.43 -10.77
CA GLN A 82 11.59 -1.73 -9.45
C GLN A 82 10.38 -0.87 -9.13
N ILE A 83 9.38 -1.49 -8.51
CA ILE A 83 8.28 -0.78 -7.85
C ILE A 83 8.45 -0.99 -6.35
N THR A 84 8.46 0.11 -5.60
CA THR A 84 8.50 0.11 -4.13
C THR A 84 7.15 0.57 -3.61
N LEU A 85 6.55 -0.21 -2.73
CA LEU A 85 5.28 0.09 -2.09
C LEU A 85 5.52 0.38 -0.60
N THR A 86 4.99 1.48 -0.10
CA THR A 86 5.01 1.80 1.33
C THR A 86 3.60 2.10 1.81
N PHE A 87 3.17 1.47 2.91
CA PHE A 87 1.81 1.62 3.43
C PHE A 87 1.67 1.10 4.86
N ASN A 88 0.62 1.56 5.53
CA ASN A 88 0.12 0.94 6.74
C ASN A 88 -0.98 -0.08 6.38
N PRO A 89 -0.93 -1.32 6.87
CA PRO A 89 -1.83 -2.41 6.45
C PRO A 89 -3.17 -2.36 7.20
N TRP A 90 -4.05 -1.40 6.85
CA TRP A 90 -5.28 -1.11 7.60
C TRP A 90 -6.30 -2.26 7.65
N VAL A 91 -6.47 -3.01 6.56
CA VAL A 91 -7.40 -4.14 6.52
C VAL A 91 -6.79 -5.38 5.84
N ASN A 92 -7.09 -6.55 6.36
CA ASN A 92 -6.55 -7.82 5.87
C ASN A 92 -7.16 -8.31 4.55
N SER A 93 -8.27 -7.71 4.10
CA SER A 93 -8.89 -8.03 2.80
C SER A 93 -8.23 -7.29 1.63
N HIS A 94 -7.33 -6.35 1.89
CA HIS A 94 -6.66 -5.59 0.84
C HIS A 94 -5.79 -6.50 -0.05
N TRP A 95 -5.76 -6.22 -1.36
CA TRP A 95 -5.07 -7.04 -2.35
C TRP A 95 -3.57 -7.22 -2.09
N THR A 96 -2.92 -6.22 -1.47
CA THR A 96 -1.49 -6.28 -1.12
C THR A 96 -1.16 -7.44 -0.20
N LYS A 97 -2.08 -7.79 0.73
CA LYS A 97 -1.89 -8.94 1.62
C LYS A 97 -1.84 -10.24 0.81
N ARG A 98 -2.87 -10.47 0.01
CA ARG A 98 -2.96 -11.67 -0.83
C ARG A 98 -1.77 -11.79 -1.79
N ARG A 99 -1.41 -10.69 -2.45
CA ARG A 99 -0.37 -10.70 -3.49
C ARG A 99 1.03 -10.90 -2.93
N PHE A 100 1.37 -10.20 -1.84
CA PHE A 100 2.76 -10.10 -1.39
C PHE A 100 3.06 -10.83 -0.07
N PHE A 101 2.06 -11.12 0.74
CA PHE A 101 2.27 -11.74 2.05
C PHE A 101 1.71 -13.15 2.16
N ASP A 102 0.54 -13.42 1.57
CA ASP A 102 -0.06 -14.77 1.61
C ASP A 102 0.49 -15.66 0.50
N ASN A 103 0.88 -15.09 -0.63
CA ASN A 103 1.53 -15.80 -1.75
C ASN A 103 3.02 -15.52 -1.78
N THR A 104 3.79 -16.51 -2.19
CA THR A 104 5.22 -16.34 -2.40
C THR A 104 5.45 -15.93 -3.86
N ASP A 105 5.85 -14.68 -4.06
CA ASP A 105 6.31 -14.16 -5.35
C ASP A 105 7.84 -14.11 -5.32
N PRO A 106 8.56 -14.83 -6.17
CA PRO A 106 10.02 -14.86 -6.16
C PRO A 106 10.65 -13.51 -6.52
N ASP A 107 9.90 -12.64 -7.20
CA ASP A 107 10.36 -11.32 -7.62
C ASP A 107 9.96 -10.21 -6.62
N ALA A 108 9.26 -10.58 -5.54
CA ALA A 108 8.84 -9.63 -4.51
C ALA A 108 9.62 -9.82 -3.21
N PHE A 109 10.13 -8.72 -2.66
CA PHE A 109 10.70 -8.67 -1.32
C PHE A 109 9.76 -7.88 -0.40
N THR A 110 9.38 -8.49 0.71
CA THR A 110 8.53 -7.86 1.73
C THR A 110 9.30 -7.58 3.00
N LEU A 111 9.08 -6.40 3.57
CA LEU A 111 9.68 -5.98 4.83
C LEU A 111 8.62 -5.30 5.70
N THR A 112 8.44 -5.81 6.90
CA THR A 112 7.63 -5.15 7.92
C THR A 112 8.55 -4.38 8.87
N THR A 113 8.34 -3.07 8.98
CA THR A 113 9.03 -2.21 9.95
C THR A 113 8.04 -1.76 11.02
N THR A 114 8.56 -1.50 12.21
CA THR A 114 7.76 -1.01 13.33
C THR A 114 8.37 0.28 13.86
N TYR A 115 7.63 1.01 14.70
CA TYR A 115 8.16 2.20 15.37
C TYR A 115 9.48 1.96 16.11
N LYS A 116 9.75 0.72 16.52
CA LYS A 116 10.99 0.32 17.20
C LYS A 116 12.23 0.40 16.31
N CYS A 117 12.04 0.34 14.98
CA CYS A 117 13.12 0.46 14.00
C CYS A 117 13.50 1.94 13.73
N ASN A 118 12.68 2.90 14.18
CA ASN A 118 12.93 4.31 13.95
C ASN A 118 13.77 4.90 15.10
N GLU A 119 15.06 5.04 14.86
CA GLU A 119 16.01 5.64 15.82
C GLU A 119 15.81 7.16 16.04
N TRP A 120 15.08 7.81 15.15
CA TRP A 120 14.78 9.25 15.20
C TRP A 120 13.45 9.58 15.88
N LEU A 121 12.70 8.56 16.30
CA LEU A 121 11.42 8.74 16.98
C LEU A 121 11.66 9.31 18.38
N ASP A 122 11.06 10.44 18.69
CA ASP A 122 11.16 11.03 20.02
C ASP A 122 10.33 10.25 21.06
N ASP A 123 10.60 10.55 22.34
CA ASP A 123 9.94 9.84 23.44
C ASP A 123 8.45 10.10 23.53
N ALA A 124 7.96 11.27 23.10
CA ALA A 124 6.54 11.60 23.10
C ALA A 124 5.79 10.78 22.05
N ASP A 125 6.33 10.70 20.83
CA ASP A 125 5.75 9.93 19.75
C ASP A 125 5.78 8.42 20.06
N ARG A 126 6.89 7.94 20.63
CA ARG A 126 7.01 6.55 21.09
C ARG A 126 5.93 6.21 22.11
N LYS A 127 5.76 7.05 23.13
CA LYS A 127 4.77 6.86 24.17
C LYS A 127 3.33 6.92 23.62
N LEU A 128 3.09 7.77 22.64
CA LEU A 128 1.79 7.84 21.96
C LEU A 128 1.44 6.51 21.30
N ILE A 129 2.38 5.92 20.55
CA ILE A 129 2.16 4.62 19.90
C ILE A 129 2.00 3.50 20.95
N GLU A 130 2.84 3.50 22.00
CA GLU A 130 2.77 2.49 23.06
C GLU A 130 1.45 2.54 23.84
N ASN A 131 0.90 3.73 24.07
CA ASN A 131 -0.40 3.90 24.72
C ASN A 131 -1.56 3.27 23.91
N LEU A 132 -1.43 3.19 22.58
CA LEU A 132 -2.43 2.51 21.74
C LEU A 132 -2.57 1.04 22.09
N SER A 133 -1.52 0.39 22.62
CA SER A 133 -1.60 -1.01 23.03
C SER A 133 -2.69 -1.28 24.08
N VAL A 134 -3.07 -0.25 24.85
CA VAL A 134 -4.11 -0.32 25.88
C VAL A 134 -5.40 0.36 25.41
N SER A 135 -5.30 1.54 24.79
CA SER A 135 -6.47 2.35 24.41
C SER A 135 -7.16 1.88 23.12
N ASP A 136 -6.39 1.35 22.16
CA ASP A 136 -6.89 0.84 20.88
C ASP A 136 -5.94 -0.27 20.37
N PRO A 137 -6.05 -1.51 20.89
CA PRO A 137 -5.16 -2.61 20.53
C PRO A 137 -5.17 -2.96 19.04
N GLU A 138 -6.32 -2.82 18.35
CA GLU A 138 -6.41 -3.11 16.92
C GLU A 138 -5.64 -2.08 16.09
N ARG A 139 -5.77 -0.80 16.43
CA ARG A 139 -4.96 0.25 15.81
C ARG A 139 -3.47 0.08 16.11
N TYR A 140 -3.11 -0.36 17.33
CA TYR A 140 -1.72 -0.64 17.68
C TYR A 140 -1.10 -1.73 16.81
N LYS A 141 -1.85 -2.79 16.48
CA LYS A 141 -1.37 -3.83 15.55
C LYS A 141 -0.96 -3.24 14.20
N VAL A 142 -1.76 -2.33 13.67
CA VAL A 142 -1.50 -1.70 12.37
C VAL A 142 -0.34 -0.70 12.45
N VAL A 143 -0.48 0.35 13.26
CA VAL A 143 0.46 1.48 13.25
C VAL A 143 1.73 1.21 14.07
N GLY A 144 1.64 0.35 15.07
CA GLY A 144 2.75 0.01 15.95
C GLY A 144 3.52 -1.21 15.49
N LEU A 145 2.82 -2.28 15.08
CA LEU A 145 3.43 -3.56 14.76
C LEU A 145 3.51 -3.84 13.25
N GLY A 146 2.83 -3.06 12.40
CA GLY A 146 2.78 -3.29 10.96
C GLY A 146 2.03 -4.55 10.57
N GLU A 147 1.13 -5.02 11.41
CA GLU A 147 0.27 -6.17 11.15
C GLU A 147 -0.99 -5.73 10.40
N TYR A 148 -1.51 -6.62 9.53
CA TYR A 148 -2.77 -6.34 8.86
C TYR A 148 -3.93 -6.27 9.86
N GLY A 149 -4.65 -5.14 9.82
CA GLY A 149 -5.83 -4.90 10.66
C GLY A 149 -7.01 -5.78 10.26
N ILE A 150 -7.95 -5.89 11.19
CA ILE A 150 -9.27 -6.45 10.90
C ILE A 150 -10.13 -5.32 10.32
N PRO A 151 -11.04 -5.59 9.36
CA PRO A 151 -11.95 -4.57 8.86
C PRO A 151 -12.68 -3.90 10.02
N GLY A 152 -12.26 -2.70 10.39
CA GLY A 152 -13.00 -1.86 11.32
C GLY A 152 -14.23 -1.32 10.59
N GLY A 153 -15.38 -1.34 11.24
CA GLY A 153 -16.63 -0.87 10.66
C GLY A 153 -17.47 -1.96 10.01
N ALA A 154 -17.21 -3.23 10.32
CA ALA A 154 -18.22 -4.26 10.08
C ALA A 154 -19.52 -3.80 10.73
N PHE A 155 -20.62 -3.76 9.95
CA PHE A 155 -21.95 -3.36 10.46
C PHE A 155 -22.37 -4.17 11.71
N PHE A 156 -21.71 -5.33 11.88
CA PHE A 156 -21.81 -6.20 13.06
C PHE A 156 -20.40 -6.51 13.56
N ASP A 157 -19.86 -5.68 14.43
CA ASP A 157 -18.52 -5.87 15.04
C ASP A 157 -18.41 -7.16 15.85
N GLU A 158 -19.55 -7.65 16.35
CA GLU A 158 -19.66 -8.89 17.12
C GLU A 158 -19.76 -10.16 16.25
N PHE A 159 -19.81 -10.02 14.91
CA PHE A 159 -19.94 -11.17 14.03
C PHE A 159 -18.69 -12.04 14.05
N ARG A 160 -18.84 -13.24 14.51
CA ARG A 160 -17.79 -14.27 14.55
C ARG A 160 -18.19 -15.47 13.71
N ARG A 161 -17.41 -15.75 12.68
CA ARG A 161 -17.72 -16.81 11.73
C ARG A 161 -17.78 -18.20 12.39
N ASP A 162 -16.94 -18.46 13.38
CA ASP A 162 -16.91 -19.71 14.16
C ASP A 162 -18.14 -19.92 15.04
N ILE A 163 -18.83 -18.84 15.39
CA ILE A 163 -20.04 -18.87 16.23
C ILE A 163 -21.31 -18.70 15.37
N HIS A 164 -21.30 -17.77 14.41
CA HIS A 164 -22.51 -17.32 13.72
C HIS A 164 -22.73 -18.00 12.37
N VAL A 165 -21.79 -18.81 11.88
CA VAL A 165 -21.92 -19.59 10.65
C VAL A 165 -21.96 -21.07 10.97
N CYS A 166 -23.08 -21.72 10.68
CA CYS A 166 -23.20 -23.17 10.81
C CYS A 166 -22.97 -23.88 9.46
N LYS A 167 -22.67 -25.16 9.52
CA LYS A 167 -22.62 -25.98 8.30
C LYS A 167 -23.99 -26.03 7.63
N PRO A 168 -24.04 -26.05 6.29
CA PRO A 168 -25.29 -26.21 5.56
C PRO A 168 -26.07 -27.44 6.06
N PHE A 169 -27.36 -27.29 6.31
CA PHE A 169 -28.25 -28.36 6.72
C PHE A 169 -29.59 -28.24 5.96
N PRO A 170 -30.34 -29.35 5.78
CA PRO A 170 -31.67 -29.31 5.18
C PRO A 170 -32.63 -28.50 6.06
N ILE A 171 -33.25 -27.47 5.48
CA ILE A 171 -34.21 -26.64 6.22
C ILE A 171 -35.47 -27.46 6.45
N PRO A 172 -35.93 -27.66 7.70
CA PRO A 172 -37.17 -28.36 8.02
C PRO A 172 -38.40 -27.73 7.28
N LYS A 173 -39.30 -28.59 6.81
CA LYS A 173 -40.43 -28.13 6.03
C LYS A 173 -41.46 -27.30 6.81
N ASP A 174 -41.47 -27.48 8.11
CA ASP A 174 -42.35 -26.81 9.08
C ASP A 174 -41.81 -25.44 9.55
N TRP A 175 -40.58 -25.08 9.16
CA TRP A 175 -40.07 -23.77 9.50
C TRP A 175 -40.72 -22.68 8.66
N ARG A 176 -41.12 -21.58 9.32
CA ARG A 176 -41.62 -20.38 8.64
C ARG A 176 -40.48 -19.73 7.87
N ARG A 177 -40.74 -19.34 6.65
CA ARG A 177 -39.79 -18.68 5.76
C ARG A 177 -40.24 -17.23 5.56
N TYR A 178 -39.27 -16.34 5.72
CA TYR A 178 -39.44 -14.91 5.46
C TYR A 178 -38.48 -14.52 4.34
N VAL A 179 -38.94 -13.70 3.40
CA VAL A 179 -38.13 -13.14 2.32
C VAL A 179 -38.23 -11.63 2.42
N SER A 180 -37.12 -10.94 2.46
CA SER A 180 -37.05 -9.50 2.28
C SER A 180 -36.41 -9.24 0.94
N ILE A 181 -36.97 -8.30 0.18
CA ILE A 181 -36.46 -7.84 -1.11
C ILE A 181 -36.22 -6.36 -0.93
N ASP A 182 -34.95 -5.94 -1.06
CA ASP A 182 -34.52 -4.56 -1.09
C ASP A 182 -34.48 -4.03 -2.51
#